data_8f98366c3c9722fe4c2f8471aa8dac0b
#
_entry.id   8f98366c3c9722fe4c2f8471aa8dac0b
#
_cell.length_a   1.000
_cell.length_b   1.000
_cell.length_c   1.000
_cell.angle_alpha   90.00
_cell.angle_beta   90.00
_cell.angle_gamma   90.00
#
_symmetry.space_group_name_H-M   'P 1'
#
loop_
_entity.id
_entity.type
_entity.pdbx_description
1 polymer ?
#
loop_
_entity_poly.entity_id
_entity_poly.type
_entity_poly.pdbx_seq_one_letter_code
_entity_poly.pdbx_strand_id
1 'polypeptide(L)'
;GKFKVNTHVIKIKTRDYMDPDGDKVRILLNEVTVFNVIYLDSDFKTSLIELREGDNNIDIVALNQGLSGPNTATFAIYDENDNLITTNDWNLNTGVAAKFVIEYVKPIEKK
;
A
#
# COMPACT_ATOMS: atom_id res chain seq x y z
N GLY A 1 -1.04 10.89 -4.84
CA GLY A 1 -1.49 11.85 -3.84
C GLY A 1 -0.60 11.90 -2.61
N LYS A 2 -0.78 12.94 -1.85
CA LYS A 2 -0.05 13.13 -0.59
C LYS A 2 -1.06 13.18 0.55
N PHE A 3 -0.79 12.42 1.61
CA PHE A 3 -1.66 12.30 2.78
C PHE A 3 -0.85 12.52 4.05
N LYS A 4 -1.50 13.05 5.08
CA LYS A 4 -0.86 13.32 6.36
C LYS A 4 -1.41 12.37 7.43
N VAL A 5 -0.51 11.82 8.25
CA VAL A 5 -0.88 10.96 9.37
C VAL A 5 -0.13 11.38 10.63
N ASN A 6 -0.69 11.03 11.79
CA ASN A 6 -0.09 11.32 13.10
C ASN A 6 0.36 10.05 13.83
N THR A 7 0.29 8.89 13.15
CA THR A 7 0.72 7.62 13.73
C THR A 7 2.02 7.17 13.06
N HIS A 8 2.90 6.57 13.86
CA HIS A 8 4.20 6.08 13.41
C HIS A 8 4.06 4.92 12.43
N VAL A 9 2.99 4.16 12.54
CA VAL A 9 2.73 2.98 11.71
C VAL A 9 1.47 3.23 10.89
N ILE A 10 1.50 2.78 9.64
CA ILE A 10 0.30 2.69 8.80
C ILE A 10 0.06 1.23 8.42
N LYS A 11 -1.18 0.93 8.04
CA LYS A 11 -1.60 -0.38 7.56
C LYS A 11 -1.97 -0.26 6.10
N ILE A 12 -1.29 -1.02 5.24
CA ILE A 12 -1.64 -1.11 3.83
C ILE A 12 -2.36 -2.42 3.61
N LYS A 13 -3.62 -2.34 3.20
CA LYS A 13 -4.43 -3.53 2.91
C LYS A 13 -4.54 -3.69 1.40
N THR A 14 -4.33 -4.90 0.93
CA THR A 14 -4.34 -5.22 -0.50
C THR A 14 -5.17 -6.47 -0.76
N ARG A 15 -5.89 -6.46 -1.88
CA ARG A 15 -6.63 -7.63 -2.36
C ARG A 15 -6.80 -7.55 -3.87
N ASP A 16 -7.18 -8.67 -4.47
CA ASP A 16 -7.66 -8.70 -5.85
C ASP A 16 -9.17 -8.42 -5.83
N TYR A 17 -9.64 -7.36 -6.49
CA TYR A 17 -11.07 -7.04 -6.52
C TYR A 17 -11.82 -7.75 -7.64
N MET A 18 -11.11 -8.47 -8.49
CA MET A 18 -11.66 -9.37 -9.51
C MET A 18 -11.50 -10.81 -9.04
N ASP A 19 -11.74 -11.77 -9.92
CA ASP A 19 -11.46 -13.17 -9.59
C ASP A 19 -9.95 -13.38 -9.41
N PRO A 20 -9.49 -13.89 -8.26
CA PRO A 20 -8.06 -14.09 -8.03
C PRO A 20 -7.46 -15.02 -9.08
N ASP A 21 -6.40 -14.55 -9.73
CA ASP A 21 -5.75 -15.28 -10.83
C ASP A 21 -4.23 -15.31 -10.70
N GLY A 22 -3.69 -15.11 -9.50
CA GLY A 22 -2.27 -15.20 -9.22
C GLY A 22 -1.54 -13.86 -9.30
N ASP A 23 -2.26 -12.74 -9.24
CA ASP A 23 -1.64 -11.42 -9.21
C ASP A 23 -0.75 -11.25 -7.98
N LYS A 24 0.41 -10.63 -8.19
CA LYS A 24 1.41 -10.38 -7.13
C LYS A 24 1.84 -8.93 -7.16
N VAL A 25 2.07 -8.37 -5.97
CA VAL A 25 2.59 -7.01 -5.82
C VAL A 25 3.77 -6.99 -4.86
N ARG A 26 4.55 -5.92 -4.94
CA ARG A 26 5.68 -5.64 -4.05
C ARG A 26 5.49 -4.26 -3.46
N ILE A 27 5.81 -4.09 -2.18
CA ILE A 27 5.73 -2.77 -1.53
C ILE A 27 7.14 -2.27 -1.24
N LEU A 28 7.43 -1.05 -1.69
CA LEU A 28 8.65 -0.33 -1.37
C LEU A 28 8.31 0.86 -0.48
N LEU A 29 9.18 1.10 0.50
CA LEU A 29 9.13 2.27 1.37
C LEU A 29 10.42 3.05 1.17
N ASN A 30 10.29 4.28 0.70
CA ASN A 30 11.44 5.15 0.44
C ASN A 30 12.50 4.43 -0.44
N GLU A 31 12.02 3.78 -1.50
CA GLU A 31 12.83 3.05 -2.50
C GLU A 31 13.46 1.76 -1.97
N VAL A 32 13.12 1.33 -0.75
CA VAL A 32 13.59 0.07 -0.18
C VAL A 32 12.44 -0.94 -0.16
N THR A 33 12.68 -2.14 -0.68
CA THR A 33 11.67 -3.21 -0.63
C THR A 33 11.43 -3.63 0.81
N VAL A 34 10.19 -3.49 1.28
CA VAL A 34 9.77 -3.92 2.63
C VAL A 34 8.89 -5.16 2.59
N PHE A 35 8.15 -5.38 1.51
CA PHE A 35 7.40 -6.61 1.25
C PHE A 35 7.72 -7.07 -0.16
N ASN A 36 8.50 -8.14 -0.29
CA ASN A 36 9.04 -8.55 -1.58
C ASN A 36 7.96 -9.11 -2.52
N VAL A 37 7.08 -9.96 -2.01
CA VAL A 37 5.98 -10.53 -2.80
C VAL A 37 4.76 -10.68 -1.91
N ILE A 38 3.65 -10.08 -2.35
CA ILE A 38 2.34 -10.29 -1.74
C ILE A 38 1.46 -10.90 -2.81
N TYR A 39 0.95 -12.12 -2.54
CA TYR A 39 -0.02 -12.77 -3.42
C TYR A 39 -1.40 -12.20 -3.11
N LEU A 40 -2.04 -11.62 -4.11
CA LEU A 40 -3.36 -11.03 -3.94
C LEU A 40 -4.42 -12.12 -3.96
N ASP A 41 -5.34 -12.02 -3.02
CA ASP A 41 -6.47 -12.92 -2.87
C ASP A 41 -7.75 -12.08 -2.79
N SER A 42 -8.91 -12.71 -2.71
CA SER A 42 -10.18 -12.00 -2.55
C SER A 42 -10.28 -11.30 -1.20
N ASP A 43 -9.59 -11.80 -0.17
CA ASP A 43 -9.53 -11.19 1.14
C ASP A 43 -8.36 -10.22 1.24
N PHE A 44 -8.55 -9.14 2.00
CA PHE A 44 -7.47 -8.19 2.25
C PHE A 44 -6.33 -8.82 3.04
N LYS A 45 -5.11 -8.54 2.60
CA LYS A 45 -3.90 -8.83 3.36
C LYS A 45 -3.36 -7.51 3.90
N THR A 46 -3.00 -7.50 5.17
CA THR A 46 -2.51 -6.29 5.85
C THR A 46 -0.99 -6.30 5.96
N SER A 47 -0.37 -5.22 5.50
CA SER A 47 1.07 -5.00 5.63
C SER A 47 1.29 -3.78 6.53
N LEU A 48 2.08 -3.96 7.60
CA LEU A 48 2.40 -2.88 8.52
C LEU A 48 3.66 -2.17 8.05
N ILE A 49 3.60 -0.85 7.98
CA ILE A 49 4.71 0.00 7.52
C ILE A 49 5.07 0.98 8.62
N GLU A 50 6.34 0.96 9.06
CA GLU A 50 6.87 1.98 9.98
C GLU A 50 7.35 3.18 9.17
N LEU A 51 6.87 4.37 9.55
CA LEU A 51 7.19 5.62 8.88
C LEU A 51 8.31 6.37 9.59
N ARG A 52 9.08 7.14 8.84
CA ARG A 52 9.96 8.17 9.41
C ARG A 52 9.19 9.49 9.50
N GLU A 53 9.64 10.41 10.34
CA GLU A 53 9.08 11.77 10.35
C GLU A 53 9.25 12.42 8.98
N GLY A 54 8.24 13.18 8.56
CA GLY A 54 8.23 13.82 7.26
C GLY A 54 7.67 12.92 6.17
N ASP A 55 8.06 13.15 4.95
CA ASP A 55 7.52 12.47 3.79
C ASP A 55 8.08 11.05 3.64
N ASN A 56 7.18 10.11 3.38
CA ASN A 56 7.50 8.73 3.05
C ASN A 56 6.91 8.40 1.70
N ASN A 57 7.75 7.90 0.80
CA ASN A 57 7.30 7.45 -0.52
C ASN A 57 6.94 5.97 -0.44
N ILE A 58 5.71 5.65 -0.84
CA ILE A 58 5.22 4.28 -0.87
C ILE A 58 4.93 3.92 -2.32
N ASP A 59 5.57 2.85 -2.79
CA ASP A 59 5.33 2.30 -4.12
C ASP A 59 4.77 0.89 -3.97
N ILE A 60 3.63 0.63 -4.63
CA ILE A 60 3.07 -0.71 -4.73
C ILE A 60 3.19 -1.13 -6.18
N VAL A 61 4.09 -2.08 -6.44
CA VAL A 61 4.50 -2.44 -7.80
C VAL A 61 3.84 -3.75 -8.22
N ALA A 62 3.22 -3.74 -9.39
CA ALA A 62 2.70 -4.97 -9.99
C ALA A 62 3.85 -5.83 -10.49
N LEU A 63 3.95 -7.07 -9.99
CA LEU A 63 5.01 -8.00 -10.39
C LEU A 63 4.63 -8.85 -11.60
N ASN A 64 3.32 -9.03 -11.82
CA ASN A 64 2.80 -9.78 -12.95
C ASN A 64 1.40 -9.28 -13.28
N GLN A 65 0.79 -9.86 -14.30
CA GLN A 65 -0.58 -9.52 -14.72
C GLN A 65 -1.57 -10.64 -14.44
N GLY A 66 -1.13 -11.72 -13.78
CA GLY A 66 -1.94 -12.91 -13.56
C GLY A 66 -2.23 -13.65 -14.85
N LEU A 67 -3.32 -14.42 -14.87
CA LEU A 67 -3.67 -15.30 -16.00
C LEU A 67 -4.57 -14.62 -17.01
N SER A 68 -5.31 -13.58 -16.65
CA SER A 68 -6.36 -13.02 -17.48
C SER A 68 -6.32 -11.50 -17.58
N GLY A 69 -5.14 -10.92 -17.73
CA GLY A 69 -5.02 -9.51 -18.03
C GLY A 69 -4.28 -8.72 -16.97
N PRO A 70 -4.58 -7.41 -16.79
CA PRO A 70 -3.80 -6.56 -15.88
C PRO A 70 -3.90 -7.04 -14.44
N ASN A 71 -2.88 -6.70 -13.65
CA ASN A 71 -2.90 -6.91 -12.21
C ASN A 71 -3.99 -6.00 -11.63
N THR A 72 -5.06 -6.62 -11.08
CA THR A 72 -6.19 -5.90 -10.52
C THR A 72 -6.08 -5.92 -9.00
N ALA A 73 -6.05 -4.74 -8.40
CA ALA A 73 -5.86 -4.67 -6.96
C ALA A 73 -6.66 -3.54 -6.34
N THR A 74 -7.19 -3.79 -5.15
CA THR A 74 -7.68 -2.75 -4.25
C THR A 74 -6.60 -2.46 -3.24
N PHE A 75 -6.23 -1.20 -3.09
CA PHE A 75 -5.32 -0.73 -2.06
C PHE A 75 -6.10 0.15 -1.08
N ALA A 76 -5.97 -0.13 0.20
CA ALA A 76 -6.55 0.71 1.24
C ALA A 76 -5.46 0.99 2.28
N ILE A 77 -5.27 2.28 2.59
CA ILE A 77 -4.27 2.70 3.57
C ILE A 77 -5.00 3.25 4.79
N TYR A 78 -4.65 2.71 5.95
CA TYR A 78 -5.19 3.12 7.25
C TYR A 78 -4.07 3.60 8.15
N ASP A 79 -4.37 4.52 9.06
CA ASP A 79 -3.44 4.82 10.14
C ASP A 79 -3.46 3.69 11.17
N GLU A 80 -2.64 3.81 12.22
CA GLU A 80 -2.54 2.78 13.26
C GLU A 80 -3.85 2.61 14.04
N ASN A 81 -4.70 3.63 14.07
CA ASN A 81 -5.98 3.62 14.77
C ASN A 81 -7.15 3.20 13.86
N ASP A 82 -6.83 2.63 12.69
CA ASP A 82 -7.81 2.16 11.71
C ASP A 82 -8.67 3.26 11.08
N ASN A 83 -8.17 4.49 11.06
CA ASN A 83 -8.79 5.55 10.28
C ASN A 83 -8.38 5.41 8.82
N LEU A 84 -9.36 5.37 7.92
CA LEU A 84 -9.09 5.25 6.49
C LEU A 84 -8.45 6.53 5.96
N ILE A 85 -7.32 6.39 5.29
CA ILE A 85 -6.60 7.50 4.67
C ILE A 85 -6.97 7.61 3.20
N THR A 86 -6.87 6.51 2.48
CA THR A 86 -7.23 6.46 1.06
C THR A 86 -7.50 5.01 0.64
N THR A 87 -8.32 4.86 -0.40
CA THR A 87 -8.57 3.56 -1.03
C THR A 87 -8.79 3.75 -2.53
N ASN A 88 -8.31 2.82 -3.33
CA ASN A 88 -8.49 2.80 -4.77
C ASN A 88 -8.45 1.38 -5.32
N ASP A 89 -9.21 1.16 -6.39
CA ASP A 89 -9.12 -0.04 -7.22
C ASP A 89 -8.29 0.30 -8.45
N TRP A 90 -7.27 -0.51 -8.74
CA TRP A 90 -6.32 -0.20 -9.81
C TRP A 90 -6.09 -1.38 -10.72
N ASN A 91 -5.93 -1.06 -12.00
CA ASN A 91 -5.45 -1.99 -13.02
C ASN A 91 -4.01 -1.62 -13.31
N LEU A 92 -3.07 -2.47 -12.92
CA LEU A 92 -1.65 -2.20 -13.09
C LEU A 92 -1.02 -3.19 -14.06
N ASN A 93 -0.31 -2.66 -15.06
CA ASN A 93 0.54 -3.49 -15.91
C ASN A 93 1.80 -3.88 -15.15
N THR A 94 2.41 -5.00 -15.52
CA THR A 94 3.65 -5.47 -14.90
C THR A 94 4.71 -4.37 -14.89
N GLY A 95 5.30 -4.13 -13.74
CA GLY A 95 6.33 -3.12 -13.54
C GLY A 95 5.80 -1.71 -13.24
N VAL A 96 4.49 -1.48 -13.38
CA VAL A 96 3.88 -0.19 -13.04
C VAL A 96 3.60 -0.14 -11.54
N ALA A 97 3.79 1.02 -10.94
CA ALA A 97 3.59 1.21 -9.51
C ALA A 97 2.46 2.19 -9.21
N ALA A 98 1.69 1.86 -8.18
CA ALA A 98 0.86 2.80 -7.47
C ALA A 98 1.73 3.59 -6.49
N LYS A 99 1.70 4.91 -6.57
CA LYS A 99 2.60 5.77 -5.77
C LYS A 99 1.81 6.67 -4.83
N PHE A 100 2.23 6.68 -3.58
CA PHE A 100 1.65 7.53 -2.54
C PHE A 100 2.77 8.23 -1.77
N VAL A 101 2.48 9.44 -1.28
CA VAL A 101 3.34 10.11 -0.31
C VAL A 101 2.56 10.21 1.00
N ILE A 102 3.13 9.68 2.06
CA ILE A 102 2.54 9.76 3.41
C ILE A 102 3.45 10.62 4.28
N GLU A 103 2.94 11.75 4.71
CA GLU A 103 3.67 12.61 5.64
C GLU A 103 3.31 12.21 7.07
N TYR A 104 4.31 11.75 7.83
CA TYR A 104 4.14 11.47 9.24
C TYR A 104 4.51 12.71 10.06
N VAL A 105 3.51 13.24 10.75
CA VAL A 105 3.68 14.38 11.66
C VAL A 105 3.55 13.85 13.08
N LYS A 106 4.65 13.85 13.82
CA LYS A 106 4.66 13.36 15.19
C LYS A 106 3.73 14.22 16.06
N PRO A 107 2.83 13.61 16.86
CA PRO A 107 1.96 14.38 17.74
C PRO A 107 2.76 15.20 18.75
N ILE A 108 2.27 16.40 19.07
CA ILE A 108 2.87 17.25 20.09
C ILE A 108 2.50 16.67 21.45
N GLU A 109 3.52 16.36 22.29
CA GLU A 109 3.26 15.93 23.63
C GLU A 109 2.83 17.11 24.49
N LYS A 110 1.72 16.91 25.20
CA LYS A 110 1.27 17.85 26.23
C LYS A 110 1.79 17.40 27.58
N LYS A 111 2.44 18.30 28.25
CA LYS A 111 2.92 18.07 29.62
C LYS A 111 1.90 18.62 30.62
#